data_826f64641fa394ca41e71292fdfa8720
#
_entry.id   826f64641fa394ca41e71292fdfa8720
#
_cell.length_a   1.000
_cell.length_b   1.000
_cell.length_c   1.000
_cell.angle_alpha   90.00
_cell.angle_beta   90.00
_cell.angle_gamma   90.00
#
_symmetry.space_group_name_H-M   'P 1'
#
loop_
_entity.id
_entity.type
_entity.pdbx_description
1 polymer ?
#
loop_
_entity_poly.entity_id
_entity_poly.type
_entity_poly.pdbx_seq_one_letter_code
_entity_poly.pdbx_strand_id
1 'polypeptide(L)'
;VFANEPIVQVEGPLAQCQLVETALLNIINFQTLIATKAARIRSVIEDEPLLEFGSRRAQDMDAAIWGTRAAIIGGANATSNVRAGKMFDIPVSGTHAHALVQAYGDDYEAFMAYAGTHKDCVFLVDTYDTLRLGVPAAIRVANELGDKINFLGVRIDSGDMAYLSKKIRKQLDAAGYPNAKIYASNDLDENTILNLKMQKSKIDVWGVGTKLITAYDQPALGAVYKIVSMEDENGVMQDTIKLSNNAEKVSTPGKK
;
A
#
# COMPACT_ATOMS: atom_id res chain seq x y z
N VAL A 1 -5.42 20.82 -7.81
CA VAL A 1 -5.01 20.77 -9.23
C VAL A 1 -6.26 20.67 -10.08
N PHE A 2 -6.43 21.55 -11.05
CA PHE A 2 -7.58 21.55 -11.97
C PHE A 2 -7.14 21.02 -13.33
N ALA A 3 -8.12 20.64 -14.16
CA ALA A 3 -7.84 20.19 -15.53
C ALA A 3 -7.13 21.28 -16.32
N ASN A 4 -6.17 20.89 -17.16
CA ASN A 4 -5.37 21.76 -18.03
C ASN A 4 -4.41 22.74 -17.31
N GLU A 5 -4.21 22.60 -16.01
CA GLU A 5 -3.15 23.33 -15.31
C GLU A 5 -1.82 22.58 -15.38
N PRO A 6 -0.69 23.29 -15.58
CA PRO A 6 0.62 22.67 -15.52
C PRO A 6 0.96 22.27 -14.08
N ILE A 7 1.36 21.02 -13.88
CA ILE A 7 1.83 20.52 -12.59
C ILE A 7 3.34 20.63 -12.42
N VAL A 8 4.08 20.72 -13.53
CA VAL A 8 5.52 20.95 -13.58
C VAL A 8 5.85 21.83 -14.77
N GLN A 9 6.74 22.80 -14.58
CA GLN A 9 7.36 23.59 -15.64
C GLN A 9 8.87 23.31 -15.64
N VAL A 10 9.42 23.14 -16.85
CA VAL A 10 10.85 22.95 -17.07
C VAL A 10 11.34 24.10 -17.93
N GLU A 11 12.42 24.79 -17.50
CA GLU A 11 13.04 25.88 -18.19
C GLU A 11 14.53 25.60 -18.42
N GLY A 12 15.01 25.80 -19.62
CA GLY A 12 16.41 25.56 -19.99
C GLY A 12 16.60 25.45 -21.50
N PRO A 13 17.81 25.04 -21.93
CA PRO A 13 18.09 24.82 -23.37
C PRO A 13 17.11 23.78 -23.95
N LEU A 14 16.57 24.06 -25.13
CA LEU A 14 15.53 23.28 -25.79
C LEU A 14 15.87 21.77 -25.81
N ALA A 15 17.08 21.40 -26.21
CA ALA A 15 17.50 19.99 -26.28
C ALA A 15 17.45 19.30 -24.92
N GLN A 16 17.88 19.97 -23.86
CA GLN A 16 17.82 19.42 -22.48
C GLN A 16 16.38 19.28 -22.01
N CYS A 17 15.53 20.28 -22.26
CA CYS A 17 14.11 20.22 -21.93
C CYS A 17 13.41 19.06 -22.65
N GLN A 18 13.77 18.75 -23.89
CA GLN A 18 13.19 17.62 -24.62
C GLN A 18 13.69 16.26 -24.12
N LEU A 19 14.94 16.15 -23.73
CA LEU A 19 15.51 14.89 -23.21
C LEU A 19 14.85 14.40 -21.92
N VAL A 20 14.36 15.29 -21.07
CA VAL A 20 13.76 14.90 -19.78
C VAL A 20 12.29 14.50 -19.87
N GLU A 21 11.61 14.72 -21.00
CA GLU A 21 10.18 14.49 -21.18
C GLU A 21 9.75 13.11 -20.69
N THR A 22 10.31 12.05 -21.28
CA THR A 22 9.88 10.68 -21.00
C THR A 22 10.13 10.30 -19.54
N ALA A 23 11.27 10.69 -18.98
CA ALA A 23 11.60 10.37 -17.58
C ALA A 23 10.65 11.10 -16.61
N LEU A 24 10.39 12.39 -16.84
CA LEU A 24 9.45 13.15 -16.01
C LEU A 24 8.04 12.58 -16.07
N LEU A 25 7.53 12.31 -17.26
CA LEU A 25 6.18 11.75 -17.43
C LEU A 25 6.07 10.38 -16.76
N ASN A 26 7.07 9.51 -16.91
CA ASN A 26 7.08 8.19 -16.28
C ASN A 26 7.04 8.28 -14.75
N ILE A 27 7.93 9.05 -14.15
CA ILE A 27 8.04 9.21 -12.70
C ILE A 27 6.76 9.80 -12.11
N ILE A 28 6.25 10.88 -12.70
CA ILE A 28 5.04 11.55 -12.23
C ILE A 28 3.84 10.63 -12.38
N ASN A 29 3.67 9.99 -13.55
CA ASN A 29 2.57 9.07 -13.81
C ASN A 29 2.51 7.97 -12.76
N PHE A 30 3.58 7.19 -12.63
CA PHE A 30 3.60 6.00 -11.77
C PHE A 30 3.39 6.36 -10.30
N GLN A 31 4.19 7.28 -9.76
CA GLN A 31 4.12 7.60 -8.33
C GLN A 31 2.81 8.30 -7.96
N THR A 32 2.27 9.14 -8.84
CA THR A 32 0.95 9.77 -8.61
C THR A 32 -0.17 8.75 -8.55
N LEU A 33 -0.18 7.76 -9.44
CA LEU A 33 -1.18 6.69 -9.44
C LEU A 33 -1.17 5.92 -8.12
N ILE A 34 0.00 5.49 -7.65
CA ILE A 34 0.13 4.73 -6.40
C ILE A 34 -0.24 5.59 -5.18
N ALA A 35 0.28 6.82 -5.11
CA ALA A 35 -0.05 7.74 -4.02
C ALA A 35 -1.55 8.05 -3.97
N THR A 36 -2.18 8.27 -5.13
CA THR A 36 -3.63 8.49 -5.22
C THR A 36 -4.43 7.27 -4.76
N LYS A 37 -4.02 6.06 -5.17
CA LYS A 37 -4.66 4.83 -4.73
C LYS A 37 -4.54 4.65 -3.21
N ALA A 38 -3.35 4.89 -2.65
CA ALA A 38 -3.15 4.88 -1.20
C ALA A 38 -4.04 5.90 -0.48
N ALA A 39 -4.13 7.13 -1.01
CA ALA A 39 -4.97 8.18 -0.44
C ALA A 39 -6.47 7.83 -0.49
N ARG A 40 -6.95 7.20 -1.56
CA ARG A 40 -8.33 6.69 -1.64
C ARG A 40 -8.59 5.63 -0.58
N ILE A 41 -7.68 4.68 -0.41
CA ILE A 41 -7.78 3.67 0.64
C ILE A 41 -7.77 4.36 2.01
N ARG A 42 -6.84 5.28 2.25
CA ARG A 42 -6.77 6.06 3.50
C ARG A 42 -8.06 6.82 3.81
N SER A 43 -8.76 7.34 2.80
CA SER A 43 -9.98 8.13 3.00
C SER A 43 -11.18 7.34 3.56
N VAL A 44 -11.16 6.02 3.49
CA VAL A 44 -12.20 5.13 4.04
C VAL A 44 -11.79 4.47 5.36
N ILE A 45 -10.57 4.71 5.82
CA ILE A 45 -10.03 4.26 7.12
C ILE A 45 -9.92 5.49 8.03
N GLU A 46 -10.18 5.30 9.31
CA GLU A 46 -10.03 6.34 10.33
C GLU A 46 -8.59 6.32 10.89
N ASP A 47 -8.44 5.83 12.13
CA ASP A 47 -7.14 5.75 12.80
C ASP A 47 -6.43 4.40 12.62
N GLU A 48 -7.09 3.43 11.97
CA GLU A 48 -6.51 2.11 11.76
C GLU A 48 -5.26 2.19 10.88
N PRO A 49 -4.18 1.46 11.21
CA PRO A 49 -2.99 1.40 10.37
C PRO A 49 -3.25 0.79 8.98
N LEU A 50 -2.68 1.43 7.96
CA LEU A 50 -2.61 0.94 6.59
C LEU A 50 -1.18 0.46 6.31
N LEU A 51 -1.03 -0.83 6.00
CA LEU A 51 0.26 -1.45 5.70
C LEU A 51 0.35 -1.77 4.20
N GLU A 52 1.47 -1.41 3.58
CA GLU A 52 1.75 -1.73 2.18
C GLU A 52 2.39 -3.12 2.08
N PHE A 53 1.72 -4.07 1.42
CA PHE A 53 2.14 -5.48 1.26
C PHE A 53 2.24 -5.92 -0.20
N GLY A 54 2.42 -4.98 -1.12
CA GLY A 54 2.29 -5.23 -2.56
C GLY A 54 3.56 -5.63 -3.30
N SER A 55 4.74 -5.58 -2.69
CA SER A 55 6.03 -5.71 -3.40
C SER A 55 6.09 -6.87 -4.40
N ARG A 56 5.57 -8.05 -4.06
CA ARG A 56 5.57 -9.24 -4.93
C ARG A 56 4.67 -9.11 -6.17
N ARG A 57 3.82 -8.09 -6.25
CA ARG A 57 2.85 -7.83 -7.32
C ARG A 57 3.17 -6.59 -8.14
N ALA A 58 4.17 -5.82 -7.74
CA ALA A 58 4.63 -4.67 -8.51
C ALA A 58 5.20 -5.12 -9.87
N GLN A 59 5.05 -4.25 -10.88
CA GLN A 59 5.57 -4.50 -12.23
C GLN A 59 7.05 -4.14 -12.31
N ASP A 60 7.89 -4.84 -11.61
CA ASP A 60 9.33 -4.74 -11.50
C ASP A 60 9.81 -4.39 -10.09
N MET A 61 11.10 -4.64 -9.83
CA MET A 61 11.72 -4.39 -8.52
C MET A 61 11.80 -2.90 -8.19
N ASP A 62 12.12 -2.06 -9.16
CA ASP A 62 12.12 -0.61 -8.96
C ASP A 62 10.71 -0.07 -8.72
N ALA A 63 9.71 -0.61 -9.43
CA ALA A 63 8.32 -0.30 -9.17
C ALA A 63 7.90 -0.66 -7.73
N ALA A 64 8.38 -1.77 -7.18
CA ALA A 64 8.13 -2.12 -5.78
C ALA A 64 8.71 -1.08 -4.81
N ILE A 65 9.93 -0.58 -5.08
CA ILE A 65 10.62 0.40 -4.22
C ILE A 65 9.93 1.78 -4.28
N TRP A 66 9.77 2.32 -5.48
CA TRP A 66 9.20 3.65 -5.70
C TRP A 66 7.70 3.67 -5.41
N GLY A 67 7.00 2.56 -5.68
CA GLY A 67 5.60 2.38 -5.33
C GLY A 67 5.37 2.36 -3.82
N THR A 68 6.23 1.69 -3.06
CA THR A 68 6.21 1.76 -1.58
C THR A 68 6.34 3.20 -1.10
N ARG A 69 7.34 3.96 -1.59
CA ARG A 69 7.50 5.38 -1.24
C ARG A 69 6.25 6.19 -1.55
N ALA A 70 5.68 6.01 -2.73
CA ALA A 70 4.46 6.68 -3.14
C ALA A 70 3.26 6.31 -2.26
N ALA A 71 3.14 5.04 -1.85
CA ALA A 71 2.09 4.59 -0.93
C ALA A 71 2.19 5.26 0.45
N ILE A 72 3.41 5.44 0.98
CA ILE A 72 3.63 6.20 2.23
C ILE A 72 3.21 7.67 2.07
N ILE A 73 3.56 8.32 0.98
CA ILE A 73 3.12 9.69 0.68
C ILE A 73 1.58 9.76 0.63
N GLY A 74 0.93 8.72 0.10
CA GLY A 74 -0.53 8.60 0.03
C GLY A 74 -1.21 8.23 1.35
N GLY A 75 -0.45 7.97 2.43
CA GLY A 75 -1.00 7.74 3.78
C GLY A 75 -0.88 6.32 4.31
N ALA A 76 -0.07 5.44 3.69
CA ALA A 76 0.32 4.18 4.32
C ALA A 76 1.26 4.42 5.51
N ASN A 77 1.15 3.63 6.57
CA ASN A 77 1.91 3.80 7.81
C ASN A 77 3.24 3.03 7.81
N ALA A 78 3.29 1.89 7.13
CA ALA A 78 4.48 1.04 7.06
C ALA A 78 4.43 0.14 5.83
N THR A 79 5.53 -0.56 5.56
CA THR A 79 5.66 -1.49 4.43
C THR A 79 6.31 -2.80 4.85
N SER A 80 6.04 -3.87 4.10
CA SER A 80 6.81 -5.11 4.17
C SER A 80 8.10 -5.08 3.33
N ASN A 81 8.33 -4.02 2.55
CA ASN A 81 9.50 -3.86 1.70
C ASN A 81 10.70 -3.34 2.49
N VAL A 82 11.52 -4.26 3.01
CA VAL A 82 12.69 -3.94 3.83
C VAL A 82 13.70 -3.04 3.09
N ARG A 83 13.86 -3.22 1.76
CA ARG A 83 14.77 -2.38 0.95
C ARG A 83 14.28 -0.94 0.88
N ALA A 84 12.98 -0.74 0.62
CA ALA A 84 12.39 0.59 0.64
C ALA A 84 12.44 1.21 2.04
N GLY A 85 12.18 0.42 3.08
CA GLY A 85 12.32 0.85 4.47
C GLY A 85 13.71 1.41 4.77
N LYS A 86 14.76 0.66 4.39
CA LYS A 86 16.16 1.10 4.55
C LYS A 86 16.51 2.32 3.69
N MET A 87 16.00 2.39 2.47
CA MET A 87 16.36 3.44 1.50
C MET A 87 15.72 4.79 1.82
N PHE A 88 14.51 4.78 2.35
CA PHE A 88 13.69 5.98 2.57
C PHE A 88 13.36 6.25 4.04
N ASP A 89 13.95 5.49 4.96
CA ASP A 89 13.67 5.57 6.40
C ASP A 89 12.17 5.38 6.71
N ILE A 90 11.56 4.38 6.08
CA ILE A 90 10.15 4.03 6.23
C ILE A 90 10.00 2.92 7.27
N PRO A 91 9.02 3.00 8.19
CA PRO A 91 8.75 1.92 9.12
C PRO A 91 8.46 0.60 8.40
N VAL A 92 9.12 -0.47 8.86
CA VAL A 92 8.93 -1.82 8.29
C VAL A 92 8.03 -2.62 9.23
N SER A 93 7.01 -3.25 8.66
CA SER A 93 6.09 -4.14 9.37
C SER A 93 5.69 -5.30 8.48
N GLY A 94 5.47 -6.45 9.09
CA GLY A 94 5.06 -7.64 8.37
C GLY A 94 4.75 -8.77 9.34
N THR A 95 4.39 -9.93 8.79
CA THR A 95 4.12 -11.15 9.53
C THR A 95 4.80 -12.32 8.81
N HIS A 96 4.78 -13.50 9.44
CA HIS A 96 5.15 -14.72 8.70
C HIS A 96 4.14 -15.05 7.59
N ALA A 97 4.50 -15.94 6.69
CA ALA A 97 3.66 -16.42 5.59
C ALA A 97 3.05 -17.81 5.90
N HIS A 98 2.02 -18.21 5.15
CA HIS A 98 1.46 -19.57 5.18
C HIS A 98 2.52 -20.66 4.99
N ALA A 99 3.54 -20.38 4.19
CA ALA A 99 4.65 -21.30 3.95
C ALA A 99 5.39 -21.73 5.24
N LEU A 100 5.46 -20.84 6.25
CA LEU A 100 6.02 -21.22 7.56
C LEU A 100 5.13 -22.29 8.23
N VAL A 101 3.82 -22.05 8.30
CA VAL A 101 2.89 -23.00 8.92
C VAL A 101 2.90 -24.34 8.19
N GLN A 102 2.92 -24.30 6.85
CA GLN A 102 3.01 -25.51 6.03
C GLN A 102 4.32 -26.28 6.25
N ALA A 103 5.43 -25.59 6.46
CA ALA A 103 6.74 -26.23 6.71
C ALA A 103 6.77 -26.99 8.04
N TYR A 104 6.05 -26.51 9.05
CA TYR A 104 5.91 -27.21 10.34
C TYR A 104 4.74 -28.20 10.34
N GLY A 105 3.76 -28.07 9.44
CA GLY A 105 2.58 -28.91 9.34
C GLY A 105 1.53 -28.69 10.43
N ASP A 106 1.77 -27.74 11.34
CA ASP A 106 0.93 -27.45 12.50
C ASP A 106 1.05 -25.95 12.87
N ASP A 107 -0.09 -25.31 13.18
CA ASP A 107 -0.12 -23.90 13.53
C ASP A 107 0.66 -23.60 14.82
N TYR A 108 0.49 -24.44 15.85
CA TYR A 108 1.13 -24.22 17.15
C TYR A 108 2.66 -24.31 17.05
N GLU A 109 3.18 -25.36 16.41
CA GLU A 109 4.63 -25.55 16.24
C GLU A 109 5.24 -24.41 15.43
N ALA A 110 4.57 -23.97 14.36
CA ALA A 110 5.01 -22.83 13.56
C ALA A 110 5.04 -21.52 14.35
N PHE A 111 4.00 -21.26 15.14
CA PHE A 111 3.90 -20.04 15.95
C PHE A 111 4.92 -20.03 17.09
N MET A 112 5.18 -21.16 17.73
CA MET A 112 6.25 -21.30 18.73
C MET A 112 7.62 -21.04 18.11
N ALA A 113 7.91 -21.59 16.93
CA ALA A 113 9.16 -21.35 16.24
C ALA A 113 9.34 -19.87 15.84
N TYR A 114 8.27 -19.23 15.33
CA TYR A 114 8.28 -17.81 15.03
C TYR A 114 8.52 -16.94 16.28
N ALA A 115 7.82 -17.23 17.37
CA ALA A 115 7.96 -16.54 18.63
C ALA A 115 9.34 -16.73 19.28
N GLY A 116 10.03 -17.83 18.96
CA GLY A 116 11.42 -18.06 19.39
C GLY A 116 12.44 -17.07 18.80
N THR A 117 12.09 -16.39 17.72
CA THR A 117 12.98 -15.45 17.00
C THR A 117 12.44 -14.02 16.93
N HIS A 118 11.18 -13.82 17.28
CA HIS A 118 10.50 -12.52 17.22
C HIS A 118 9.83 -12.20 18.54
N LYS A 119 10.12 -11.03 19.07
CA LYS A 119 9.46 -10.57 20.29
C LYS A 119 8.03 -10.07 20.01
N ASP A 120 7.86 -9.30 18.94
CA ASP A 120 6.57 -8.78 18.51
C ASP A 120 5.90 -9.77 17.56
N CYS A 121 4.81 -10.39 18.01
CA CYS A 121 4.18 -11.50 17.31
C CYS A 121 2.78 -11.16 16.80
N VAL A 122 2.60 -11.27 15.48
CA VAL A 122 1.30 -11.36 14.82
C VAL A 122 1.24 -12.69 14.08
N PHE A 123 0.32 -13.58 14.46
CA PHE A 123 0.21 -14.92 13.89
C PHE A 123 -0.79 -14.95 12.74
N LEU A 124 -0.39 -15.52 11.59
CA LEU A 124 -1.26 -15.74 10.44
C LEU A 124 -2.03 -17.05 10.67
N VAL A 125 -3.35 -16.95 10.92
CA VAL A 125 -4.13 -18.02 11.53
C VAL A 125 -5.06 -18.78 10.58
N ASP A 126 -5.01 -18.49 9.28
CA ASP A 126 -5.92 -19.05 8.28
C ASP A 126 -5.25 -20.00 7.28
N THR A 127 -4.16 -20.67 7.70
CA THR A 127 -3.51 -21.69 6.87
C THR A 127 -4.36 -22.94 6.71
N TYR A 128 -5.04 -23.38 7.77
CA TYR A 128 -5.92 -24.54 7.78
C TYR A 128 -7.36 -24.17 8.20
N ASP A 129 -7.67 -24.19 9.49
CA ASP A 129 -8.97 -23.76 10.02
C ASP A 129 -8.78 -22.61 11.00
N THR A 130 -9.17 -21.43 10.58
CA THR A 130 -9.00 -20.19 11.34
C THR A 130 -9.54 -20.28 12.76
N LEU A 131 -10.79 -20.74 12.91
CA LEU A 131 -11.51 -20.68 14.18
C LEU A 131 -11.27 -21.89 15.09
N ARG A 132 -10.96 -23.06 14.52
CA ARG A 132 -10.78 -24.31 15.27
C ARG A 132 -9.32 -24.63 15.55
N LEU A 133 -8.39 -24.16 14.71
CA LEU A 133 -6.96 -24.46 14.80
C LEU A 133 -6.13 -23.21 15.00
N GLY A 134 -6.10 -22.29 14.04
CA GLY A 134 -5.17 -21.17 14.03
C GLY A 134 -5.33 -20.20 15.20
N VAL A 135 -6.53 -19.69 15.48
CA VAL A 135 -6.74 -18.75 16.60
C VAL A 135 -6.52 -19.44 17.95
N PRO A 136 -7.03 -20.67 18.22
CA PRO A 136 -6.69 -21.40 19.42
C PRO A 136 -5.19 -21.66 19.60
N ALA A 137 -4.46 -21.99 18.54
CA ALA A 137 -3.00 -22.16 18.59
C ALA A 137 -2.29 -20.84 18.95
N ALA A 138 -2.70 -19.71 18.33
CA ALA A 138 -2.16 -18.38 18.64
C ALA A 138 -2.36 -18.01 20.13
N ILE A 139 -3.56 -18.22 20.65
CA ILE A 139 -3.89 -17.99 22.07
C ILE A 139 -3.06 -18.90 22.99
N ARG A 140 -2.92 -20.18 22.63
CA ARG A 140 -2.12 -21.12 23.39
C ARG A 140 -0.66 -20.69 23.48
N VAL A 141 -0.04 -20.30 22.36
CA VAL A 141 1.34 -19.80 22.33
C VAL A 141 1.47 -18.52 23.17
N ALA A 142 0.53 -17.59 23.05
CA ALA A 142 0.52 -16.36 23.84
C ALA A 142 0.43 -16.66 25.36
N ASN A 143 -0.39 -17.60 25.78
CA ASN A 143 -0.51 -18.01 27.18
C ASN A 143 0.76 -18.70 27.70
N GLU A 144 1.36 -19.58 26.91
CA GLU A 144 2.55 -20.34 27.32
C GLU A 144 3.81 -19.44 27.40
N LEU A 145 3.96 -18.48 26.52
CA LEU A 145 5.11 -17.60 26.48
C LEU A 145 4.95 -16.35 27.36
N GLY A 146 3.71 -15.90 27.62
CA GLY A 146 3.42 -14.75 28.46
C GLY A 146 4.27 -13.52 28.10
N ASP A 147 4.93 -12.94 29.08
CA ASP A 147 5.77 -11.73 28.94
C ASP A 147 7.04 -11.94 28.09
N LYS A 148 7.34 -13.16 27.65
CA LYS A 148 8.48 -13.40 26.75
C LYS A 148 8.25 -12.84 25.36
N ILE A 149 6.99 -12.66 24.96
CA ILE A 149 6.59 -12.08 23.68
C ILE A 149 5.58 -10.95 23.89
N ASN A 150 5.50 -10.05 22.92
CA ASN A 150 4.40 -9.10 22.76
C ASN A 150 3.41 -9.72 21.78
N PHE A 151 2.35 -10.34 22.28
CA PHE A 151 1.29 -10.82 21.40
C PHE A 151 0.46 -9.67 20.86
N LEU A 152 0.80 -9.17 19.70
CA LEU A 152 0.15 -8.01 19.06
C LEU A 152 -1.19 -8.37 18.42
N GLY A 153 -1.38 -9.64 18.00
CA GLY A 153 -2.64 -10.06 17.42
C GLY A 153 -2.53 -11.19 16.42
N VAL A 154 -3.56 -11.29 15.59
CA VAL A 154 -3.67 -12.33 14.54
C VAL A 154 -3.98 -11.69 13.19
N ARG A 155 -3.57 -12.37 12.10
CA ARG A 155 -3.83 -11.97 10.73
C ARG A 155 -4.67 -13.01 10.02
N ILE A 156 -5.64 -12.55 9.23
CA ILE A 156 -6.43 -13.33 8.29
C ILE A 156 -6.20 -12.82 6.86
N ASP A 157 -6.08 -13.73 5.92
CA ASP A 157 -5.77 -13.46 4.50
C ASP A 157 -6.82 -14.08 3.55
N SER A 158 -7.86 -14.74 4.09
CA SER A 158 -8.88 -15.47 3.33
C SER A 158 -10.22 -15.57 4.04
N GLY A 159 -11.24 -16.04 3.30
CA GLY A 159 -12.58 -16.31 3.80
C GLY A 159 -13.46 -15.06 3.99
N ASP A 160 -14.58 -15.23 4.67
CA ASP A 160 -15.47 -14.13 5.04
C ASP A 160 -14.88 -13.33 6.21
N MET A 161 -14.15 -12.27 5.87
CA MET A 161 -13.44 -11.45 6.85
C MET A 161 -14.36 -10.75 7.83
N ALA A 162 -15.59 -10.37 7.43
CA ALA A 162 -16.54 -9.74 8.33
C ALA A 162 -17.05 -10.72 9.37
N TYR A 163 -17.35 -11.93 8.97
CA TYR A 163 -17.74 -13.01 9.88
C TYR A 163 -16.58 -13.45 10.77
N LEU A 164 -15.43 -13.77 10.15
CA LEU A 164 -14.25 -14.27 10.86
C LEU A 164 -13.76 -13.28 11.90
N SER A 165 -13.60 -12.00 11.56
CA SER A 165 -13.11 -10.99 12.51
C SER A 165 -14.00 -10.87 13.77
N LYS A 166 -15.31 -10.98 13.62
CA LYS A 166 -16.23 -10.98 14.77
C LYS A 166 -16.10 -12.22 15.65
N LYS A 167 -15.85 -13.39 15.05
CA LYS A 167 -15.64 -14.63 15.79
C LYS A 167 -14.28 -14.64 16.48
N ILE A 168 -13.24 -14.21 15.78
CA ILE A 168 -11.88 -14.04 16.32
C ILE A 168 -11.88 -13.09 17.51
N ARG A 169 -12.52 -11.93 17.39
CA ARG A 169 -12.61 -10.96 18.49
C ARG A 169 -13.20 -11.58 19.75
N LYS A 170 -14.28 -12.39 19.60
CA LYS A 170 -14.89 -13.09 20.72
C LYS A 170 -13.94 -14.11 21.37
N GLN A 171 -13.15 -14.85 20.58
CA GLN A 171 -12.19 -15.82 21.11
C GLN A 171 -11.05 -15.12 21.85
N LEU A 172 -10.49 -14.03 21.27
CA LEU A 172 -9.44 -13.25 21.89
C LEU A 172 -9.90 -12.59 23.19
N ASP A 173 -11.10 -12.02 23.23
CA ASP A 173 -11.67 -11.40 24.43
C ASP A 173 -11.89 -12.44 25.54
N ALA A 174 -12.46 -13.60 25.19
CA ALA A 174 -12.68 -14.70 26.14
C ALA A 174 -11.38 -15.27 26.71
N ALA A 175 -10.28 -15.19 25.94
CA ALA A 175 -8.96 -15.63 26.36
C ALA A 175 -8.16 -14.56 27.14
N GLY A 176 -8.72 -13.37 27.37
CA GLY A 176 -8.05 -12.28 28.10
C GLY A 176 -7.16 -11.37 27.26
N TYR A 177 -7.32 -11.38 25.91
CA TYR A 177 -6.57 -10.54 24.97
C TYR A 177 -7.45 -9.48 24.27
N PRO A 178 -8.15 -8.58 24.99
CA PRO A 178 -9.03 -7.59 24.40
C PRO A 178 -8.29 -6.56 23.53
N ASN A 179 -6.98 -6.36 23.77
CA ASN A 179 -6.14 -5.41 23.07
C ASN A 179 -5.40 -6.02 21.86
N ALA A 180 -5.42 -7.34 21.70
CA ALA A 180 -4.82 -8.00 20.54
C ALA A 180 -5.55 -7.57 19.26
N LYS A 181 -4.80 -7.18 18.23
CA LYS A 181 -5.32 -6.63 16.98
C LYS A 181 -5.69 -7.72 15.98
N ILE A 182 -6.66 -7.44 15.13
CA ILE A 182 -7.03 -8.29 14.00
C ILE A 182 -6.58 -7.60 12.72
N TYR A 183 -5.60 -8.21 12.04
CA TYR A 183 -5.06 -7.76 10.77
C TYR A 183 -5.82 -8.46 9.64
N ALA A 184 -6.23 -7.72 8.62
CA ALA A 184 -6.80 -8.27 7.41
C ALA A 184 -5.93 -7.93 6.20
N SER A 185 -5.78 -8.89 5.30
CA SER A 185 -5.11 -8.74 4.01
C SER A 185 -5.87 -9.55 2.95
N ASN A 186 -5.42 -9.57 1.69
CA ASN A 186 -6.06 -10.19 0.54
C ASN A 186 -6.99 -9.25 -0.24
N ASP A 187 -6.54 -8.87 -1.44
CA ASP A 187 -7.27 -8.11 -2.48
C ASP A 187 -8.10 -6.91 -1.99
N LEU A 188 -7.63 -6.28 -0.91
CA LEU A 188 -8.27 -5.12 -0.32
C LEU A 188 -8.09 -3.88 -1.20
N ASP A 189 -9.14 -3.09 -1.26
CA ASP A 189 -9.18 -1.74 -1.81
C ASP A 189 -10.17 -0.88 -1.00
N GLU A 190 -10.32 0.40 -1.35
CA GLU A 190 -11.23 1.33 -0.69
C GLU A 190 -12.68 0.80 -0.63
N ASN A 191 -13.16 0.15 -1.70
CA ASN A 191 -14.53 -0.37 -1.77
C ASN A 191 -14.71 -1.58 -0.85
N THR A 192 -13.77 -2.51 -0.87
CA THR A 192 -13.78 -3.71 -0.03
C THR A 192 -13.69 -3.33 1.45
N ILE A 193 -12.79 -2.41 1.80
CA ILE A 193 -12.64 -1.93 3.18
C ILE A 193 -13.92 -1.24 3.66
N LEU A 194 -14.48 -0.32 2.87
CA LEU A 194 -15.74 0.34 3.20
C LEU A 194 -16.87 -0.67 3.44
N ASN A 195 -16.98 -1.68 2.57
CA ASN A 195 -17.98 -2.74 2.71
C ASN A 195 -17.80 -3.54 4.01
N LEU A 196 -16.56 -3.93 4.34
CA LEU A 196 -16.24 -4.62 5.60
C LEU A 196 -16.58 -3.77 6.84
N LYS A 197 -16.31 -2.46 6.79
CA LYS A 197 -16.70 -1.51 7.86
C LYS A 197 -18.22 -1.40 7.98
N MET A 198 -18.95 -1.29 6.88
CA MET A 198 -20.43 -1.30 6.89
C MET A 198 -21.01 -2.59 7.48
N GLN A 199 -20.36 -3.72 7.26
CA GLN A 199 -20.71 -4.99 7.89
C GLN A 199 -20.29 -5.09 9.36
N LYS A 200 -19.71 -4.02 9.94
CA LYS A 200 -19.24 -3.96 11.34
C LYS A 200 -18.19 -5.05 11.65
N SER A 201 -17.27 -5.27 10.71
CA SER A 201 -16.09 -6.12 10.93
C SER A 201 -15.28 -5.62 12.14
N LYS A 202 -14.50 -6.50 12.74
CA LYS A 202 -13.63 -6.20 13.88
C LYS A 202 -12.16 -6.22 13.47
N ILE A 203 -11.88 -5.58 12.33
CA ILE A 203 -10.53 -5.47 11.77
C ILE A 203 -9.92 -4.17 12.28
N ASP A 204 -8.72 -4.27 12.80
CA ASP A 204 -7.97 -3.16 13.42
C ASP A 204 -6.82 -2.67 12.55
N VAL A 205 -6.34 -3.48 11.59
CA VAL A 205 -5.18 -3.16 10.73
C VAL A 205 -5.42 -3.69 9.31
N TRP A 206 -5.13 -2.88 8.33
CA TRP A 206 -5.36 -3.17 6.91
C TRP A 206 -4.04 -3.38 6.17
N GLY A 207 -3.79 -4.60 5.70
CA GLY A 207 -2.66 -4.96 4.85
C GLY A 207 -3.06 -4.99 3.38
N VAL A 208 -2.66 -3.99 2.60
CA VAL A 208 -3.08 -3.86 1.20
C VAL A 208 -1.91 -4.13 0.27
N GLY A 209 -2.14 -5.00 -0.71
CA GLY A 209 -1.10 -5.48 -1.62
C GLY A 209 -1.36 -5.10 -3.07
N THR A 210 -1.87 -6.05 -3.84
CA THR A 210 -1.99 -6.01 -5.31
C THR A 210 -2.66 -4.74 -5.82
N LYS A 211 -3.85 -4.44 -5.33
CA LYS A 211 -4.65 -3.32 -5.85
C LYS A 211 -4.03 -1.95 -5.56
N LEU A 212 -3.26 -1.83 -4.48
CA LEU A 212 -2.52 -0.62 -4.14
C LEU A 212 -1.30 -0.45 -5.05
N ILE A 213 -0.37 -1.42 -5.05
CA ILE A 213 0.93 -1.28 -5.70
C ILE A 213 0.85 -1.25 -7.23
N THR A 214 -0.25 -1.70 -7.81
CA THR A 214 -0.50 -1.67 -9.26
C THR A 214 -1.43 -0.54 -9.69
N ALA A 215 -1.97 0.25 -8.75
CA ALA A 215 -3.06 1.20 -9.04
C ALA A 215 -4.13 0.54 -9.93
N TYR A 216 -4.61 -0.63 -9.54
CA TYR A 216 -5.31 -1.65 -10.31
C TYR A 216 -6.43 -1.12 -11.23
N ASP A 217 -7.12 -0.08 -10.81
CA ASP A 217 -8.26 0.52 -11.50
C ASP A 217 -7.87 1.63 -12.49
N GLN A 218 -6.60 2.06 -12.50
CA GLN A 218 -6.13 3.10 -13.41
C GLN A 218 -4.67 2.85 -13.84
N PRO A 219 -4.43 2.31 -15.03
CA PRO A 219 -3.09 1.88 -15.45
C PRO A 219 -2.17 3.05 -15.82
N ALA A 220 -2.71 4.21 -16.21
CA ALA A 220 -1.92 5.38 -16.60
C ALA A 220 -2.72 6.68 -16.48
N LEU A 221 -2.03 7.80 -16.25
CA LEU A 221 -2.57 9.14 -16.39
C LEU A 221 -2.36 9.62 -17.83
N GLY A 222 -3.28 10.46 -18.32
CA GLY A 222 -3.17 11.11 -19.63
C GLY A 222 -2.23 12.34 -19.62
N ALA A 223 -1.11 12.25 -18.89
CA ALA A 223 -0.15 13.35 -18.80
C ALA A 223 0.53 13.65 -20.14
N VAL A 224 0.75 14.94 -20.43
CA VAL A 224 1.42 15.42 -21.64
C VAL A 224 2.51 16.41 -21.27
N TYR A 225 3.51 16.52 -22.13
CA TYR A 225 4.59 17.50 -22.05
C TYR A 225 4.59 18.36 -23.30
N LYS A 226 4.53 19.69 -23.16
CA LYS A 226 4.41 20.60 -24.30
C LYS A 226 5.27 21.84 -24.11
N ILE A 227 5.90 22.28 -25.20
CA ILE A 227 6.54 23.58 -25.25
C ILE A 227 5.44 24.64 -25.20
N VAL A 228 5.59 25.61 -24.30
CA VAL A 228 4.62 26.69 -24.10
C VAL A 228 5.23 28.09 -24.37
N SER A 229 6.57 28.19 -24.39
CA SER A 229 7.29 29.40 -24.77
C SER A 229 8.69 29.03 -25.25
N MET A 230 9.23 29.77 -26.21
CA MET A 230 10.59 29.64 -26.74
C MET A 230 11.21 31.00 -26.95
N GLU A 231 12.51 31.12 -26.68
CA GLU A 231 13.31 32.32 -27.00
C GLU A 231 13.58 32.36 -28.49
N ASP A 232 13.39 33.54 -29.09
CA ASP A 232 13.71 33.83 -30.50
C ASP A 232 15.20 34.25 -30.70
N GLU A 233 15.60 34.52 -31.93
CA GLU A 233 16.95 34.92 -32.28
C GLU A 233 17.43 36.23 -31.61
N ASN A 234 16.51 37.03 -31.10
CA ASN A 234 16.77 38.30 -30.42
C ASN A 234 16.76 38.16 -28.88
N GLY A 235 16.61 36.93 -28.34
CA GLY A 235 16.53 36.72 -26.91
C GLY A 235 15.15 37.04 -26.31
N VAL A 236 14.10 37.14 -27.14
CA VAL A 236 12.74 37.42 -26.68
C VAL A 236 11.90 36.17 -26.61
N MET A 237 11.28 35.95 -25.45
CA MET A 237 10.39 34.81 -25.25
C MET A 237 9.10 34.96 -26.06
N GLN A 238 8.87 33.99 -26.93
CA GLN A 238 7.68 33.87 -27.76
C GLN A 238 6.81 32.73 -27.29
N ASP A 239 5.54 33.01 -27.00
CA ASP A 239 4.58 32.01 -26.58
C ASP A 239 4.23 31.09 -27.73
N THR A 240 4.17 29.78 -27.43
CA THR A 240 3.84 28.73 -28.40
C THR A 240 2.59 27.96 -27.99
N ILE A 241 1.83 27.49 -28.98
CA ILE A 241 0.63 26.71 -28.75
C ILE A 241 0.60 25.48 -29.66
N LYS A 242 0.25 24.34 -29.06
CA LYS A 242 -0.09 23.15 -29.84
C LYS A 242 -1.59 23.07 -30.02
N LEU A 243 -2.04 23.17 -31.27
CA LEU A 243 -3.44 22.99 -31.65
C LEU A 243 -3.81 21.50 -31.80
N SER A 244 -5.05 21.16 -31.50
CA SER A 244 -5.57 19.81 -31.66
C SER A 244 -7.09 19.85 -31.83
N ASN A 245 -7.64 18.87 -32.55
CA ASN A 245 -9.09 18.64 -32.59
C ASN A 245 -9.65 18.12 -31.26
N ASN A 246 -8.78 17.60 -30.39
CA ASN A 246 -9.13 17.24 -29.04
C ASN A 246 -8.72 18.38 -28.11
N ALA A 247 -9.71 19.01 -27.48
CA ALA A 247 -9.49 20.18 -26.59
C ALA A 247 -8.52 19.87 -25.44
N GLU A 248 -8.50 18.66 -24.92
CA GLU A 248 -7.60 18.23 -23.85
C GLU A 248 -6.11 18.24 -24.27
N LYS A 249 -5.82 18.23 -25.58
CA LYS A 249 -4.47 18.23 -26.14
C LYS A 249 -4.00 19.62 -26.58
N VAL A 250 -4.82 20.66 -26.43
CA VAL A 250 -4.44 22.05 -26.70
C VAL A 250 -3.63 22.55 -25.51
N SER A 251 -2.40 23.02 -25.77
CA SER A 251 -1.58 23.59 -24.70
C SER A 251 -2.00 25.02 -24.38
N THR A 252 -1.85 25.46 -23.15
CA THR A 252 -2.00 26.85 -22.76
C THR A 252 -0.66 27.56 -22.98
N PRO A 253 -0.59 28.62 -23.81
CA PRO A 253 0.65 29.31 -24.10
C PRO A 253 1.22 30.02 -22.88
N GLY A 254 2.53 30.24 -22.89
CA GLY A 254 3.25 31.07 -21.93
C GLY A 254 3.59 30.38 -20.61
N LYS A 255 4.51 31.01 -19.89
CA LYS A 255 4.91 30.62 -18.54
C LYS A 255 3.78 30.94 -17.56
N LYS A 256 3.47 29.97 -16.65
CA LYS A 256 2.39 30.07 -15.63
C LYS A 256 2.98 30.32 -14.25
#